data_e08859c912386435431b67bf36809566
#
_entry.id   e08859c912386435431b67bf36809566
#
_cell.length_a   1.000
_cell.length_b   1.000
_cell.length_c   1.000
_cell.angle_alpha   90.00
_cell.angle_beta   90.00
_cell.angle_gamma   90.00
#
_symmetry.space_group_name_H-M   'P 1'
#
loop_
_entity.id
_entity.type
_entity.pdbx_description
1 polymer ?
#
loop_
_entity_poly.entity_id
_entity_poly.type
_entity_poly.pdbx_seq_one_letter_code
_entity_poly.pdbx_strand_id
1 'polypeptide(L)'
;YLHQLYGWQYDFFYTLERILNTLVQYWLERPAELKLLDEKREADPYWFLSEKVVGGVLYVDLFSDNLAKLDDHISYFKKLGLNYLHLMPLFAVPKGDNDGGYAVSDYRAINPDIGTMEELSKLAAALRDEGISLVLDFVFNHTSDEHIWAQKTKSGDPDFMAYYYTYSNRELPDQFQKYLRDIFPTIRKGSFTWCEEMKRWVWTTFNSFQWDLNYSNPEVFRAMAEEMLFLANQGVEVLRLDAVAFIWKRLGTNCENQPEAHTIIRAFNAMTKIVAPCLLFKSEAIVHPDEVIRYIHPDECQLSYNALLMALLWEALATREVKLLEYSMRNRYRIPAGCTWVNFIRCHDDIGWTFDDQDARNLGIDPVGHRKFLNKFYTGEYPGSFAKGVPFQFNADTADVRISGTFSSLAGLEDAIEKQDSELIERAVRRINLLRSIQVSIGGIPLLYIGDEWGMLNDYTYLTDPTIVNDSRWVHRSRKRWEAREDLTDQDTLEWRFFHEMVKLFNLRKKLPALQNGGMEVIHTGNPHLFGYIRAFNDQKILIVNSFAEEPQKMDATHLNACGVKKDVINLMNNEVLSSGSDLVLNDHQSVWLSTVGDISL
;
A
#
# COMPACT_ATOMS: atom_id res chain seq x y z
N TYR A 1 -26.60 -5.33 7.44
CA TYR A 1 -25.73 -5.74 6.32
C TYR A 1 -26.06 -7.16 5.85
N LEU A 2 -25.99 -8.18 6.70
CA LEU A 2 -26.28 -9.58 6.29
C LEU A 2 -27.70 -9.76 5.74
N HIS A 3 -28.72 -9.12 6.34
CA HIS A 3 -30.08 -9.14 5.78
C HIS A 3 -30.16 -8.44 4.41
N GLN A 4 -29.41 -7.37 4.20
CA GLN A 4 -29.34 -6.68 2.90
C GLN A 4 -28.74 -7.57 1.81
N LEU A 5 -27.73 -8.39 2.16
CA LEU A 5 -27.05 -9.30 1.23
C LEU A 5 -27.85 -10.58 0.98
N TYR A 6 -28.39 -11.19 2.05
CA TYR A 6 -28.89 -12.57 2.04
C TYR A 6 -30.32 -12.74 2.53
N GLY A 7 -31.00 -11.67 2.98
CA GLY A 7 -32.35 -11.74 3.56
C GLY A 7 -33.44 -12.25 2.63
N TRP A 8 -33.16 -12.35 1.32
CA TRP A 8 -34.04 -12.95 0.31
C TRP A 8 -33.95 -14.48 0.30
N GLN A 9 -32.94 -15.10 0.94
CA GLN A 9 -32.80 -16.57 1.01
C GLN A 9 -33.74 -17.14 2.06
N TYR A 10 -34.34 -18.27 1.72
CA TYR A 10 -35.32 -18.93 2.57
C TYR A 10 -34.79 -19.31 3.96
N ASP A 11 -33.53 -19.71 4.03
CA ASP A 11 -32.82 -20.17 5.23
C ASP A 11 -31.96 -19.09 5.89
N PHE A 12 -32.18 -17.81 5.58
CA PHE A 12 -31.38 -16.69 6.08
C PHE A 12 -31.18 -16.73 7.60
N PHE A 13 -32.23 -17.00 8.40
CA PHE A 13 -32.12 -17.00 9.85
C PHE A 13 -31.27 -18.18 10.37
N TYR A 14 -31.30 -19.31 9.69
CA TYR A 14 -30.43 -20.45 10.01
C TYR A 14 -28.95 -20.09 9.70
N THR A 15 -28.70 -19.47 8.57
CA THR A 15 -27.38 -18.97 8.21
C THR A 15 -26.89 -17.92 9.19
N LEU A 16 -27.74 -16.97 9.60
CA LEU A 16 -27.41 -15.95 10.59
C LEU A 16 -27.04 -16.59 11.94
N GLU A 17 -27.78 -17.60 12.41
CA GLU A 17 -27.45 -18.35 13.62
C GLU A 17 -26.05 -18.99 13.52
N ARG A 18 -25.71 -19.61 12.41
CA ARG A 18 -24.39 -20.21 12.18
C ARG A 18 -23.28 -19.17 12.23
N ILE A 19 -23.48 -18.00 11.61
CA ILE A 19 -22.53 -16.88 11.68
C ILE A 19 -22.36 -16.42 13.13
N LEU A 20 -23.45 -16.24 13.89
CA LEU A 20 -23.40 -15.83 15.29
C LEU A 20 -22.66 -16.87 16.16
N ASN A 21 -22.88 -18.15 15.91
CA ASN A 21 -22.15 -19.23 16.61
C ASN A 21 -20.65 -19.17 16.31
N THR A 22 -20.26 -18.88 15.08
CA THR A 22 -18.86 -18.61 14.72
C THR A 22 -18.27 -17.45 15.54
N LEU A 23 -18.99 -16.33 15.67
CA LEU A 23 -18.52 -15.19 16.47
C LEU A 23 -18.32 -15.57 17.94
N VAL A 24 -19.30 -16.30 18.53
CA VAL A 24 -19.21 -16.75 19.93
C VAL A 24 -17.99 -17.65 20.12
N GLN A 25 -17.78 -18.60 19.23
CA GLN A 25 -16.65 -19.51 19.29
C GLN A 25 -15.32 -18.74 19.31
N TYR A 26 -15.07 -17.87 18.34
CA TYR A 26 -13.82 -17.12 18.24
C TYR A 26 -13.63 -16.11 19.38
N TRP A 27 -14.72 -15.53 19.90
CA TRP A 27 -14.66 -14.70 21.09
C TRP A 27 -14.27 -15.49 22.35
N LEU A 28 -14.78 -16.72 22.51
CA LEU A 28 -14.38 -17.61 23.63
C LEU A 28 -12.93 -18.05 23.50
N GLU A 29 -12.47 -18.38 22.30
CA GLU A 29 -11.11 -18.81 21.97
C GLU A 29 -10.09 -17.67 21.98
N ARG A 30 -10.54 -16.39 21.98
CA ARG A 30 -9.64 -15.25 21.93
C ARG A 30 -8.74 -15.19 23.16
N PRO A 31 -7.38 -15.16 22.99
CA PRO A 31 -6.42 -15.11 24.07
C PRO A 31 -6.64 -13.93 25.03
N ALA A 32 -6.36 -14.14 26.34
CA ALA A 32 -6.60 -13.11 27.36
C ALA A 32 -5.79 -11.83 27.12
N GLU A 33 -4.54 -11.95 26.68
CA GLU A 33 -3.67 -10.83 26.34
C GLU A 33 -4.20 -10.02 25.14
N LEU A 34 -4.89 -10.67 24.20
CA LEU A 34 -5.53 -9.98 23.08
C LEU A 34 -6.83 -9.30 23.48
N LYS A 35 -7.57 -9.84 24.45
CA LYS A 35 -8.73 -9.14 25.06
C LYS A 35 -8.28 -7.87 25.79
N LEU A 36 -7.13 -7.89 26.47
CA LEU A 36 -6.55 -6.67 27.05
C LEU A 36 -6.11 -5.66 25.99
N LEU A 37 -5.60 -6.13 24.86
CA LEU A 37 -5.30 -5.26 23.71
C LEU A 37 -6.58 -4.65 23.16
N ASP A 38 -7.67 -5.42 23.04
CA ASP A 38 -8.97 -4.93 22.59
C ASP A 38 -9.46 -3.78 23.49
N GLU A 39 -9.45 -3.96 24.81
CA GLU A 39 -9.82 -2.92 25.78
C GLU A 39 -8.96 -1.66 25.62
N LYS A 40 -7.65 -1.83 25.43
CA LYS A 40 -6.73 -0.71 25.18
C LYS A 40 -7.06 0.04 23.91
N ARG A 41 -7.39 -0.67 22.81
CA ARG A 41 -7.72 -0.08 21.51
C ARG A 41 -9.12 0.55 21.53
N GLU A 42 -10.08 0.00 22.27
CA GLU A 42 -11.39 0.63 22.47
C GLU A 42 -11.29 1.93 23.29
N ALA A 43 -10.36 2.01 24.24
CA ALA A 43 -10.08 3.23 24.99
C ALA A 43 -9.41 4.32 24.14
N ASP A 44 -8.64 3.94 23.10
CA ASP A 44 -8.00 4.83 22.13
C ASP A 44 -8.24 4.30 20.70
N PRO A 45 -9.47 4.45 20.17
CA PRO A 45 -9.85 3.86 18.88
C PRO A 45 -9.17 4.50 17.67
N TYR A 46 -8.49 5.64 17.87
CA TYR A 46 -7.83 6.42 16.84
C TYR A 46 -6.31 6.41 16.94
N TRP A 47 -5.73 5.47 17.69
CA TRP A 47 -4.28 5.34 17.90
C TRP A 47 -3.45 5.38 16.60
N PHE A 48 -4.01 4.81 15.52
CA PHE A 48 -3.37 4.73 14.20
C PHE A 48 -3.35 6.08 13.45
N LEU A 49 -4.05 7.11 13.94
CA LEU A 49 -4.03 8.46 13.37
C LEU A 49 -2.86 9.29 13.91
N SER A 50 -2.14 8.80 14.91
CA SER A 50 -1.04 9.52 15.55
C SER A 50 0.14 9.75 14.60
N GLU A 51 0.82 10.89 14.75
CA GLU A 51 2.11 11.19 14.12
C GLU A 51 3.20 10.17 14.46
N LYS A 52 3.02 9.42 15.55
CA LYS A 52 3.98 8.39 16.01
C LYS A 52 3.93 7.12 15.19
N VAL A 53 2.85 6.89 14.44
CA VAL A 53 2.72 5.66 13.64
C VAL A 53 3.55 5.78 12.37
N VAL A 54 4.47 4.84 12.22
CA VAL A 54 5.39 4.70 11.08
C VAL A 54 5.46 3.23 10.71
N GLY A 55 5.25 2.92 9.43
CA GLY A 55 5.15 1.56 8.93
C GLY A 55 6.34 1.10 8.10
N GLY A 56 6.60 -0.19 8.17
CA GLY A 56 7.46 -0.92 7.24
C GLY A 56 6.69 -2.06 6.59
N VAL A 57 7.06 -2.42 5.37
CA VAL A 57 6.52 -3.57 4.65
C VAL A 57 7.66 -4.39 4.05
N LEU A 58 7.58 -5.72 4.16
CA LEU A 58 8.61 -6.65 3.71
C LEU A 58 8.06 -8.03 3.35
N TYR A 59 8.79 -8.75 2.50
CA TYR A 59 8.70 -10.21 2.38
C TYR A 59 9.63 -10.85 3.40
N VAL A 60 9.14 -11.81 4.16
CA VAL A 60 9.89 -12.47 5.25
C VAL A 60 11.11 -13.22 4.71
N ASP A 61 10.93 -14.00 3.65
CA ASP A 61 11.99 -14.79 3.00
C ASP A 61 13.08 -13.92 2.36
N LEU A 62 12.71 -12.75 1.81
CA LEU A 62 13.66 -11.79 1.22
C LEU A 62 14.41 -10.97 2.28
N PHE A 63 13.80 -10.79 3.46
CA PHE A 63 14.37 -9.98 4.53
C PHE A 63 15.24 -10.78 5.50
N SER A 64 14.74 -11.94 5.98
CA SER A 64 15.35 -12.69 7.08
C SER A 64 15.34 -14.22 6.86
N ASP A 65 15.02 -14.70 5.66
CA ASP A 65 14.80 -16.08 5.26
C ASP A 65 13.51 -16.70 5.85
N ASN A 66 13.21 -16.51 7.13
CA ASN A 66 12.04 -17.10 7.79
C ASN A 66 11.60 -16.30 9.03
N LEU A 67 10.44 -16.68 9.59
CA LEU A 67 9.82 -16.03 10.75
C LEU A 67 10.69 -16.10 12.01
N ALA A 68 11.35 -17.24 12.25
CA ALA A 68 12.20 -17.41 13.43
C ALA A 68 13.38 -16.43 13.43
N LYS A 69 14.00 -16.21 12.26
CA LYS A 69 15.07 -15.21 12.11
C LYS A 69 14.55 -13.77 12.11
N LEU A 70 13.28 -13.54 11.73
CA LEU A 70 12.69 -12.21 11.76
C LEU A 70 12.59 -11.67 13.18
N ASP A 71 12.37 -12.52 14.18
CA ASP A 71 12.36 -12.17 15.59
C ASP A 71 13.68 -11.51 16.03
N ASP A 72 14.82 -11.99 15.54
CA ASP A 72 16.15 -11.43 15.82
C ASP A 72 16.30 -9.97 15.32
N HIS A 73 15.44 -9.54 14.41
CA HIS A 73 15.50 -8.20 13.81
C HIS A 73 14.52 -7.17 14.41
N ILE A 74 13.79 -7.50 15.47
CA ILE A 74 12.86 -6.53 16.13
C ILE A 74 13.63 -5.28 16.59
N SER A 75 14.85 -5.46 17.11
CA SER A 75 15.72 -4.34 17.50
C SER A 75 16.07 -3.41 16.33
N TYR A 76 16.21 -3.93 15.11
CA TYR A 76 16.41 -3.16 13.90
C TYR A 76 15.18 -2.32 13.55
N PHE A 77 13.98 -2.89 13.61
CA PHE A 77 12.74 -2.14 13.36
C PHE A 77 12.54 -1.01 14.37
N LYS A 78 12.88 -1.24 15.64
CA LYS A 78 12.88 -0.21 16.68
C LYS A 78 13.88 0.90 16.40
N LYS A 79 15.12 0.55 16.00
CA LYS A 79 16.17 1.52 15.64
C LYS A 79 15.72 2.38 14.45
N LEU A 80 15.06 1.79 13.46
CA LEU A 80 14.47 2.50 12.32
C LEU A 80 13.26 3.35 12.74
N GLY A 81 12.65 3.05 13.89
CA GLY A 81 11.52 3.78 14.43
C GLY A 81 10.16 3.26 13.98
N LEU A 82 10.07 2.03 13.52
CA LEU A 82 8.81 1.41 13.10
C LEU A 82 7.97 0.97 14.30
N ASN A 83 6.66 1.10 14.17
CA ASN A 83 5.65 0.56 15.10
C ASN A 83 4.41 -0.02 14.39
N TYR A 84 4.53 -0.26 13.10
CA TYR A 84 3.54 -0.89 12.23
C TYR A 84 4.32 -1.73 11.22
N LEU A 85 4.26 -3.06 11.29
CA LEU A 85 5.02 -3.97 10.44
C LEU A 85 4.08 -4.81 9.59
N HIS A 86 4.12 -4.60 8.28
CA HIS A 86 3.35 -5.35 7.30
C HIS A 86 4.20 -6.46 6.70
N LEU A 87 3.85 -7.70 6.99
CA LEU A 87 4.43 -8.86 6.33
C LEU A 87 3.63 -9.19 5.08
N MET A 88 4.33 -9.28 3.94
CA MET A 88 3.75 -9.70 2.67
C MET A 88 3.24 -11.14 2.76
N PRO A 89 2.44 -11.64 1.79
CA PRO A 89 1.77 -12.92 1.92
C PRO A 89 2.70 -14.05 2.38
N LEU A 90 2.31 -14.76 3.43
CA LEU A 90 3.12 -15.80 4.06
C LEU A 90 2.37 -17.13 4.26
N PHE A 91 1.12 -17.23 3.81
CA PHE A 91 0.34 -18.45 3.91
C PHE A 91 0.81 -19.52 2.93
N ALA A 92 0.36 -20.74 3.15
CA ALA A 92 0.64 -21.86 2.25
C ALA A 92 0.10 -21.55 0.84
N VAL A 93 0.92 -21.84 -0.16
CA VAL A 93 0.65 -21.60 -1.59
C VAL A 93 1.08 -22.84 -2.41
N PRO A 94 0.60 -22.99 -3.66
CA PRO A 94 1.10 -23.99 -4.57
C PRO A 94 2.61 -23.89 -4.81
N LYS A 95 3.24 -25.03 -5.11
CA LYS A 95 4.60 -25.04 -5.61
C LYS A 95 4.63 -24.50 -7.04
N GLY A 96 5.56 -23.61 -7.32
CA GLY A 96 5.69 -22.96 -8.63
C GLY A 96 5.07 -21.57 -8.65
N ASP A 97 4.41 -21.20 -9.75
CA ASP A 97 3.78 -19.90 -9.88
C ASP A 97 2.59 -19.76 -8.91
N ASN A 98 2.68 -18.78 -8.03
CA ASN A 98 1.69 -18.49 -6.99
C ASN A 98 1.41 -16.98 -6.83
N ASP A 99 1.82 -16.19 -7.84
CA ASP A 99 1.64 -14.74 -7.87
C ASP A 99 2.25 -14.03 -6.65
N GLY A 100 3.48 -14.44 -6.24
CA GLY A 100 4.15 -13.80 -5.10
C GLY A 100 3.46 -14.02 -3.75
N GLY A 101 2.79 -15.17 -3.58
CA GLY A 101 2.09 -15.53 -2.36
C GLY A 101 0.57 -15.27 -2.36
N TYR A 102 0.03 -14.69 -3.44
CA TYR A 102 -1.40 -14.34 -3.50
C TYR A 102 -2.33 -15.46 -3.96
N ALA A 103 -1.82 -16.65 -4.27
CA ALA A 103 -2.63 -17.85 -4.52
C ALA A 103 -2.69 -18.74 -3.26
N VAL A 104 -3.48 -18.34 -2.27
CA VAL A 104 -3.53 -19.00 -0.95
C VAL A 104 -4.17 -20.39 -1.05
N SER A 105 -3.45 -21.42 -0.60
CA SER A 105 -3.94 -22.80 -0.49
C SER A 105 -4.51 -23.13 0.88
N ASP A 106 -4.03 -22.45 1.95
CA ASP A 106 -4.50 -22.63 3.32
C ASP A 106 -4.20 -21.36 4.15
N TYR A 107 -5.23 -20.74 4.70
CA TYR A 107 -5.09 -19.54 5.56
C TYR A 107 -4.59 -19.87 6.97
N ARG A 108 -4.63 -21.15 7.37
CA ARG A 108 -4.22 -21.62 8.71
C ARG A 108 -2.84 -22.26 8.72
N ALA A 109 -2.20 -22.35 7.57
CA ALA A 109 -0.84 -22.83 7.42
C ALA A 109 0.05 -21.73 6.83
N ILE A 110 1.22 -21.55 7.41
CA ILE A 110 2.28 -20.71 6.82
C ILE A 110 3.01 -21.53 5.75
N ASN A 111 3.51 -20.88 4.70
CA ASN A 111 4.40 -21.50 3.74
C ASN A 111 5.57 -22.18 4.48
N PRO A 112 5.79 -23.49 4.30
CA PRO A 112 6.81 -24.25 5.04
C PRO A 112 8.23 -23.67 4.91
N ASP A 113 8.51 -22.96 3.82
CA ASP A 113 9.82 -22.33 3.61
C ASP A 113 9.98 -21.04 4.44
N ILE A 114 8.85 -20.46 4.93
CA ILE A 114 8.84 -19.22 5.72
C ILE A 114 8.72 -19.52 7.23
N GLY A 115 7.98 -20.57 7.61
CA GLY A 115 7.82 -20.91 9.02
C GLY A 115 6.50 -21.62 9.35
N THR A 116 6.04 -21.44 10.58
CA THR A 116 4.84 -22.06 11.12
C THR A 116 3.88 -21.04 11.71
N MET A 117 2.60 -21.41 11.90
CA MET A 117 1.62 -20.55 12.56
C MET A 117 1.99 -20.26 14.02
N GLU A 118 2.63 -21.20 14.70
CA GLU A 118 3.13 -20.99 16.07
C GLU A 118 4.24 -19.92 16.11
N GLU A 119 5.17 -19.95 15.14
CA GLU A 119 6.20 -18.90 15.01
C GLU A 119 5.60 -17.54 14.70
N LEU A 120 4.57 -17.48 13.85
CA LEU A 120 3.84 -16.23 13.59
C LEU A 120 3.20 -15.67 14.86
N SER A 121 2.53 -16.52 15.66
CA SER A 121 1.90 -16.08 16.92
C SER A 121 2.93 -15.60 17.93
N LYS A 122 4.09 -16.27 18.04
CA LYS A 122 5.21 -15.83 18.88
C LYS A 122 5.77 -14.50 18.44
N LEU A 123 5.99 -14.34 17.13
CA LEU A 123 6.45 -13.08 16.54
C LEU A 123 5.45 -11.94 16.81
N ALA A 124 4.14 -12.21 16.64
CA ALA A 124 3.10 -11.22 16.91
C ALA A 124 3.12 -10.75 18.37
N ALA A 125 3.34 -11.67 19.32
CA ALA A 125 3.48 -11.34 20.74
C ALA A 125 4.74 -10.50 20.99
N ALA A 126 5.89 -10.90 20.47
CA ALA A 126 7.17 -10.20 20.62
C ALA A 126 7.11 -8.78 20.00
N LEU A 127 6.53 -8.62 18.81
CA LEU A 127 6.31 -7.32 18.18
C LEU A 127 5.42 -6.42 19.06
N ARG A 128 4.31 -6.95 19.57
CA ARG A 128 3.37 -6.21 20.43
C ARG A 128 4.03 -5.76 21.73
N ASP A 129 4.85 -6.59 22.37
CA ASP A 129 5.61 -6.23 23.57
C ASP A 129 6.56 -5.06 23.34
N GLU A 130 7.04 -4.92 22.10
CA GLU A 130 7.89 -3.81 21.65
C GLU A 130 7.10 -2.64 21.01
N GLY A 131 5.77 -2.70 21.08
CA GLY A 131 4.86 -1.64 20.58
C GLY A 131 4.75 -1.59 19.06
N ILE A 132 5.00 -2.71 18.39
CA ILE A 132 4.89 -2.83 16.91
C ILE A 132 3.64 -3.66 16.58
N SER A 133 2.69 -3.07 15.87
CA SER A 133 1.47 -3.74 15.41
C SER A 133 1.75 -4.58 14.17
N LEU A 134 1.33 -5.85 14.20
CA LEU A 134 1.46 -6.78 13.07
C LEU A 134 0.34 -6.58 12.06
N VAL A 135 0.72 -6.49 10.78
CA VAL A 135 -0.18 -6.38 9.64
C VAL A 135 0.06 -7.53 8.68
N LEU A 136 -1.00 -8.18 8.22
CA LEU A 136 -0.92 -9.24 7.23
C LEU A 136 -1.80 -8.96 6.01
N ASP A 137 -1.39 -9.51 4.87
CA ASP A 137 -2.27 -9.62 3.71
C ASP A 137 -3.38 -10.63 3.97
N PHE A 138 -4.59 -10.30 3.52
CA PHE A 138 -5.74 -11.19 3.54
C PHE A 138 -6.37 -11.21 2.15
N VAL A 139 -6.02 -12.24 1.39
CA VAL A 139 -6.57 -12.48 0.06
C VAL A 139 -7.97 -13.06 0.24
N PHE A 140 -9.01 -12.31 -0.11
CA PHE A 140 -10.39 -12.77 0.13
C PHE A 140 -11.28 -12.69 -1.11
N ASN A 141 -10.78 -12.19 -2.24
CA ASN A 141 -11.49 -12.29 -3.52
C ASN A 141 -11.43 -13.69 -4.12
N HIS A 142 -10.32 -14.41 -3.89
CA HIS A 142 -10.05 -15.70 -4.52
C HIS A 142 -9.20 -16.59 -3.60
N THR A 143 -9.14 -17.87 -3.91
CA THR A 143 -8.15 -18.80 -3.36
C THR A 143 -7.35 -19.45 -4.49
N SER A 144 -6.29 -20.16 -4.15
CA SER A 144 -5.67 -21.10 -5.08
C SER A 144 -6.66 -22.21 -5.48
N ASP A 145 -6.49 -22.75 -6.68
CA ASP A 145 -7.19 -23.96 -7.14
C ASP A 145 -6.71 -25.25 -6.41
N GLU A 146 -5.66 -25.14 -5.58
CA GLU A 146 -5.21 -26.17 -4.64
C GLU A 146 -5.79 -26.01 -3.22
N HIS A 147 -6.52 -24.95 -2.93
CA HIS A 147 -7.21 -24.77 -1.65
C HIS A 147 -8.17 -25.93 -1.38
N ILE A 148 -8.33 -26.35 -0.12
CA ILE A 148 -9.20 -27.48 0.23
C ILE A 148 -10.65 -27.30 -0.28
N TRP A 149 -11.17 -26.07 -0.32
CA TRP A 149 -12.49 -25.79 -0.87
C TRP A 149 -12.54 -26.02 -2.38
N ALA A 150 -11.48 -25.63 -3.10
CA ALA A 150 -11.37 -25.86 -4.54
C ALA A 150 -11.21 -27.35 -4.85
N GLN A 151 -10.46 -28.10 -4.05
CA GLN A 151 -10.31 -29.56 -4.20
C GLN A 151 -11.65 -30.28 -3.99
N LYS A 152 -12.42 -29.89 -2.97
CA LYS A 152 -13.76 -30.41 -2.74
C LYS A 152 -14.72 -30.04 -3.88
N THR A 153 -14.63 -28.83 -4.39
CA THR A 153 -15.39 -28.41 -5.59
C THR A 153 -15.03 -29.28 -6.80
N LYS A 154 -13.73 -29.53 -7.04
CA LYS A 154 -13.25 -30.42 -8.12
C LYS A 154 -13.77 -31.85 -7.98
N SER A 155 -13.90 -32.36 -6.76
CA SER A 155 -14.43 -33.70 -6.49
C SER A 155 -15.97 -33.79 -6.59
N GLY A 156 -16.66 -32.68 -6.80
CA GLY A 156 -18.11 -32.62 -6.93
C GLY A 156 -18.84 -32.63 -5.58
N ASP A 157 -18.20 -32.27 -4.48
CA ASP A 157 -18.81 -32.11 -3.17
C ASP A 157 -19.91 -31.02 -3.23
N PRO A 158 -21.19 -31.36 -3.00
CA PRO A 158 -22.31 -30.44 -3.18
C PRO A 158 -22.24 -29.22 -2.24
N ASP A 159 -21.63 -29.33 -1.07
CA ASP A 159 -21.51 -28.25 -0.11
C ASP A 159 -20.52 -27.18 -0.59
N PHE A 160 -19.55 -27.58 -1.42
CA PHE A 160 -18.49 -26.69 -1.93
C PHE A 160 -18.68 -26.24 -3.38
N MET A 161 -19.58 -26.87 -4.14
CA MET A 161 -19.83 -26.49 -5.55
C MET A 161 -20.24 -25.02 -5.71
N ALA A 162 -20.88 -24.43 -4.72
CA ALA A 162 -21.32 -23.05 -4.72
C ALA A 162 -20.30 -22.07 -4.09
N TYR A 163 -19.11 -22.53 -3.67
CA TYR A 163 -18.06 -21.66 -3.13
C TYR A 163 -17.38 -20.81 -4.21
N TYR A 164 -17.40 -21.30 -5.45
CA TYR A 164 -16.80 -20.64 -6.60
C TYR A 164 -17.82 -20.40 -7.70
N TYR A 165 -17.59 -19.43 -8.56
CA TYR A 165 -18.40 -19.23 -9.76
C TYR A 165 -17.99 -20.25 -10.83
N THR A 166 -18.80 -21.28 -11.04
CA THR A 166 -18.56 -22.34 -12.04
C THR A 166 -19.70 -22.47 -13.04
N TYR A 167 -19.38 -22.72 -14.31
CA TYR A 167 -20.35 -22.76 -15.41
C TYR A 167 -20.13 -24.00 -16.28
N SER A 168 -21.23 -24.68 -16.69
CA SER A 168 -21.17 -25.87 -17.55
C SER A 168 -20.82 -25.56 -19.01
N ASN A 169 -21.03 -24.32 -19.45
CA ASN A 169 -20.77 -23.86 -20.81
C ASN A 169 -20.32 -22.39 -20.80
N ARG A 170 -20.06 -21.81 -22.00
CA ARG A 170 -19.59 -20.43 -22.16
C ARG A 170 -20.70 -19.37 -22.23
N GLU A 171 -21.97 -19.76 -22.18
CA GLU A 171 -23.08 -18.82 -22.41
C GLU A 171 -23.06 -17.63 -21.44
N LEU A 172 -23.06 -17.89 -20.13
CA LEU A 172 -22.93 -16.83 -19.11
C LEU A 172 -21.53 -16.23 -19.03
N PRO A 173 -20.43 -17.00 -19.02
CA PRO A 173 -19.08 -16.44 -19.13
C PRO A 173 -18.88 -15.44 -20.26
N ASP A 174 -19.39 -15.73 -21.46
CA ASP A 174 -19.25 -14.83 -22.60
C ASP A 174 -20.09 -13.55 -22.46
N GLN A 175 -21.23 -13.62 -21.75
CA GLN A 175 -22.02 -12.43 -21.42
C GLN A 175 -21.28 -11.52 -20.42
N PHE A 176 -20.66 -12.08 -19.38
CA PHE A 176 -19.84 -11.34 -18.45
C PHE A 176 -18.60 -10.75 -19.12
N GLN A 177 -17.88 -11.54 -19.93
CA GLN A 177 -16.62 -11.14 -20.56
C GLN A 177 -16.75 -9.86 -21.43
N LYS A 178 -17.95 -9.55 -21.93
CA LYS A 178 -18.19 -8.31 -22.70
C LYS A 178 -17.92 -7.03 -21.91
N TYR A 179 -17.95 -7.08 -20.59
CA TYR A 179 -17.84 -5.92 -19.70
C TYR A 179 -16.58 -5.96 -18.82
N LEU A 180 -15.92 -7.13 -18.72
CA LEU A 180 -14.74 -7.31 -17.88
C LEU A 180 -13.48 -6.80 -18.59
N ARG A 181 -12.58 -6.24 -17.81
CA ARG A 181 -11.22 -5.92 -18.28
C ARG A 181 -10.23 -7.04 -17.94
N ASP A 182 -9.22 -7.21 -18.74
CA ASP A 182 -8.11 -8.12 -18.44
C ASP A 182 -7.15 -7.42 -17.46
N ILE A 183 -6.87 -8.08 -16.33
CA ILE A 183 -5.96 -7.54 -15.31
C ILE A 183 -4.51 -7.77 -15.70
N PHE A 184 -4.20 -8.95 -16.24
CA PHE A 184 -2.87 -9.34 -16.71
C PHE A 184 -2.89 -9.67 -18.21
N PRO A 185 -3.05 -8.65 -19.10
CA PRO A 185 -3.31 -8.87 -20.52
C PRO A 185 -2.16 -9.53 -21.27
N THR A 186 -0.92 -9.47 -20.75
CA THR A 186 0.25 -10.15 -21.34
C THR A 186 0.35 -11.61 -20.94
N ILE A 187 -0.24 -12.01 -19.79
CA ILE A 187 -0.22 -13.39 -19.29
C ILE A 187 -1.39 -14.18 -19.88
N ARG A 188 -2.60 -13.59 -19.85
CA ARG A 188 -3.82 -14.25 -20.33
C ARG A 188 -4.89 -13.25 -20.78
N LYS A 189 -5.77 -13.73 -21.67
CA LYS A 189 -7.00 -13.04 -22.04
C LYS A 189 -8.21 -13.73 -21.43
N GLY A 190 -9.15 -12.91 -20.94
CA GLY A 190 -10.40 -13.36 -20.36
C GLY A 190 -10.27 -13.80 -18.90
N SER A 191 -11.44 -13.85 -18.24
CA SER A 191 -11.56 -14.10 -16.80
C SER A 191 -12.17 -15.46 -16.48
N PHE A 192 -12.07 -16.43 -17.38
CA PHE A 192 -12.62 -17.78 -17.19
C PHE A 192 -11.64 -18.85 -17.62
N THR A 193 -11.42 -19.85 -16.78
CA THR A 193 -10.51 -20.98 -16.99
C THR A 193 -11.32 -22.28 -17.07
N TRP A 194 -11.00 -23.13 -18.05
CA TRP A 194 -11.57 -24.47 -18.11
C TRP A 194 -10.90 -25.40 -17.10
N CYS A 195 -11.70 -26.01 -16.23
CA CYS A 195 -11.28 -27.06 -15.33
C CYS A 195 -11.64 -28.43 -15.92
N GLU A 196 -10.61 -29.18 -16.29
CA GLU A 196 -10.79 -30.47 -16.96
C GLU A 196 -11.43 -31.53 -16.04
N GLU A 197 -11.11 -31.53 -14.75
CA GLU A 197 -11.62 -32.46 -13.76
C GLU A 197 -13.13 -32.31 -13.59
N MET A 198 -13.62 -31.07 -13.53
CA MET A 198 -15.06 -30.78 -13.36
C MET A 198 -15.83 -30.72 -14.67
N LYS A 199 -15.16 -30.62 -15.83
CA LYS A 199 -15.77 -30.29 -17.12
C LYS A 199 -16.60 -28.99 -17.03
N ARG A 200 -16.04 -27.96 -16.36
CA ARG A 200 -16.69 -26.67 -16.13
C ARG A 200 -15.71 -25.51 -16.31
N TRP A 201 -16.27 -24.36 -16.66
CA TRP A 201 -15.55 -23.09 -16.63
C TRP A 201 -15.59 -22.50 -15.24
N VAL A 202 -14.47 -22.02 -14.75
CA VAL A 202 -14.34 -21.37 -13.43
C VAL A 202 -13.99 -19.91 -13.64
N TRP A 203 -14.56 -19.03 -12.83
CA TRP A 203 -14.20 -17.61 -12.82
C TRP A 203 -12.81 -17.41 -12.19
N THR A 204 -11.95 -16.73 -12.91
CA THR A 204 -10.56 -16.48 -12.54
C THR A 204 -10.20 -15.07 -12.98
N THR A 205 -10.43 -14.08 -12.13
CA THR A 205 -10.20 -12.66 -12.44
C THR A 205 -8.72 -12.37 -12.72
N PHE A 206 -7.83 -12.98 -11.95
CA PHE A 206 -6.38 -12.79 -12.03
C PHE A 206 -5.71 -13.91 -12.83
N ASN A 207 -5.00 -14.81 -12.17
CA ASN A 207 -4.36 -15.96 -12.82
C ASN A 207 -5.28 -17.16 -12.91
N SER A 208 -5.00 -18.10 -13.82
CA SER A 208 -5.83 -19.29 -14.05
C SER A 208 -5.96 -20.21 -12.82
N PHE A 209 -4.99 -20.17 -11.93
CA PHE A 209 -4.95 -20.91 -10.68
C PHE A 209 -5.54 -20.15 -9.47
N GLN A 210 -6.06 -18.92 -9.66
CA GLN A 210 -6.72 -18.10 -8.66
C GLN A 210 -8.23 -18.10 -8.93
N TRP A 211 -8.99 -18.89 -8.16
CA TRP A 211 -10.42 -19.10 -8.34
C TRP A 211 -11.24 -18.12 -7.52
N ASP A 212 -12.09 -17.34 -8.16
CA ASP A 212 -12.89 -16.30 -7.52
C ASP A 212 -13.99 -16.91 -6.63
N LEU A 213 -14.02 -16.46 -5.37
CA LEU A 213 -14.98 -16.85 -4.36
C LEU A 213 -16.38 -16.27 -4.63
N ASN A 214 -17.41 -17.06 -4.44
CA ASN A 214 -18.80 -16.69 -4.67
C ASN A 214 -19.46 -16.13 -3.40
N TYR A 215 -19.32 -14.85 -3.16
CA TYR A 215 -19.95 -14.18 -2.01
C TYR A 215 -21.48 -14.04 -2.11
N SER A 216 -22.13 -14.45 -3.20
CA SER A 216 -23.59 -14.61 -3.20
C SER A 216 -24.04 -15.82 -2.37
N ASN A 217 -23.10 -16.72 -2.03
CA ASN A 217 -23.26 -17.81 -1.09
C ASN A 217 -22.85 -17.35 0.33
N PRO A 218 -23.77 -17.27 1.30
CA PRO A 218 -23.44 -16.81 2.66
C PRO A 218 -22.48 -17.75 3.41
N GLU A 219 -22.34 -19.01 2.99
CA GLU A 219 -21.35 -19.92 3.58
C GLU A 219 -19.91 -19.50 3.23
N VAL A 220 -19.69 -18.91 2.05
CA VAL A 220 -18.39 -18.32 1.70
C VAL A 220 -18.09 -17.14 2.62
N PHE A 221 -19.08 -16.26 2.86
CA PHE A 221 -18.93 -15.15 3.81
C PHE A 221 -18.58 -15.68 5.22
N ARG A 222 -19.30 -16.71 5.72
CA ARG A 222 -19.04 -17.31 7.04
C ARG A 222 -17.65 -17.93 7.11
N ALA A 223 -17.25 -18.70 6.11
CA ALA A 223 -15.95 -19.35 6.07
C ALA A 223 -14.81 -18.32 6.06
N MET A 224 -14.93 -17.25 5.26
CA MET A 224 -13.94 -16.18 5.25
C MET A 224 -13.91 -15.37 6.56
N ALA A 225 -15.07 -15.21 7.23
CA ALA A 225 -15.10 -14.63 8.57
C ALA A 225 -14.33 -15.47 9.60
N GLU A 226 -14.45 -16.80 9.51
CA GLU A 226 -13.67 -17.72 10.34
C GLU A 226 -12.17 -17.51 10.17
N GLU A 227 -11.69 -17.39 8.93
CA GLU A 227 -10.26 -17.16 8.67
C GLU A 227 -9.78 -15.79 9.17
N MET A 228 -10.58 -14.73 9.00
CA MET A 228 -10.27 -13.41 9.58
C MET A 228 -10.12 -13.46 11.10
N LEU A 229 -11.09 -14.09 11.78
CA LEU A 229 -11.10 -14.18 13.24
C LEU A 229 -10.02 -15.12 13.76
N PHE A 230 -9.70 -16.18 13.03
CA PHE A 230 -8.56 -17.04 13.33
C PHE A 230 -7.26 -16.23 13.35
N LEU A 231 -7.00 -15.43 12.30
CA LEU A 231 -5.80 -14.59 12.22
C LEU A 231 -5.77 -13.49 13.30
N ALA A 232 -6.91 -12.88 13.60
CA ALA A 232 -7.02 -11.95 14.71
C ALA A 232 -6.63 -12.59 16.05
N ASN A 233 -6.97 -13.88 16.25
CA ASN A 233 -6.61 -14.66 17.44
C ASN A 233 -5.13 -15.11 17.46
N GLN A 234 -4.42 -15.02 16.31
CA GLN A 234 -2.96 -15.16 16.26
C GLN A 234 -2.21 -13.86 16.62
N GLY A 235 -2.91 -12.75 16.87
CA GLY A 235 -2.32 -11.48 17.26
C GLY A 235 -2.14 -10.47 16.12
N VAL A 236 -2.79 -10.69 14.98
CA VAL A 236 -2.82 -9.72 13.89
C VAL A 236 -3.70 -8.54 14.26
N GLU A 237 -3.20 -7.31 14.10
CA GLU A 237 -3.91 -6.07 14.43
C GLU A 237 -4.47 -5.35 13.20
N VAL A 238 -3.94 -5.63 12.00
CA VAL A 238 -4.45 -5.05 10.74
C VAL A 238 -4.47 -6.11 9.66
N LEU A 239 -5.58 -6.27 8.96
CA LEU A 239 -5.66 -7.05 7.72
C LEU A 239 -5.67 -6.12 6.51
N ARG A 240 -4.73 -6.31 5.60
CA ARG A 240 -4.80 -5.72 4.28
C ARG A 240 -5.72 -6.58 3.42
N LEU A 241 -6.87 -6.04 3.09
CA LEU A 241 -7.86 -6.69 2.25
C LEU A 241 -7.44 -6.55 0.78
N ASP A 242 -6.99 -7.65 0.21
CA ASP A 242 -6.52 -7.72 -1.18
C ASP A 242 -7.68 -7.67 -2.15
N ALA A 243 -7.51 -6.93 -3.26
CA ALA A 243 -8.42 -6.92 -4.41
C ALA A 243 -9.90 -6.64 -4.05
N VAL A 244 -10.15 -5.74 -3.08
CA VAL A 244 -11.52 -5.45 -2.55
C VAL A 244 -12.54 -5.10 -3.62
N ALA A 245 -12.11 -4.55 -4.75
CA ALA A 245 -12.99 -4.08 -5.81
C ALA A 245 -13.71 -5.22 -6.54
N PHE A 246 -13.21 -6.45 -6.48
CA PHE A 246 -13.63 -7.55 -7.36
C PHE A 246 -14.53 -8.59 -6.69
N ILE A 247 -14.82 -8.49 -5.39
CA ILE A 247 -15.44 -9.56 -4.61
C ILE A 247 -16.92 -9.86 -4.95
N TRP A 248 -17.61 -8.99 -5.71
CA TRP A 248 -18.99 -9.21 -6.09
C TRP A 248 -19.20 -9.20 -7.60
N LYS A 249 -19.94 -10.18 -8.14
CA LYS A 249 -20.18 -10.33 -9.56
C LYS A 249 -21.62 -9.98 -9.92
N ARG A 250 -21.82 -9.07 -10.89
CA ARG A 250 -23.14 -8.66 -11.39
C ARG A 250 -23.13 -8.62 -12.92
N LEU A 251 -24.01 -9.40 -13.55
CA LEU A 251 -24.12 -9.41 -15.01
C LEU A 251 -24.49 -8.02 -15.54
N GLY A 252 -23.87 -7.63 -16.65
CA GLY A 252 -24.08 -6.33 -17.29
C GLY A 252 -23.26 -5.19 -16.67
N THR A 253 -22.35 -5.50 -15.73
CA THR A 253 -21.38 -4.56 -15.14
C THR A 253 -19.97 -5.08 -15.34
N ASN A 254 -18.97 -4.22 -15.10
CA ASN A 254 -17.56 -4.63 -15.07
C ASN A 254 -17.17 -5.48 -13.84
N CYS A 255 -18.12 -5.76 -12.94
CA CYS A 255 -17.92 -6.49 -11.69
C CYS A 255 -16.86 -5.87 -10.75
N GLU A 256 -16.64 -4.57 -10.87
CA GLU A 256 -15.77 -3.81 -9.97
C GLU A 256 -16.62 -2.82 -9.15
N ASN A 257 -16.22 -2.58 -7.89
CA ASN A 257 -16.81 -1.55 -7.00
C ASN A 257 -18.34 -1.69 -6.82
N GLN A 258 -18.85 -2.91 -6.83
CA GLN A 258 -20.29 -3.15 -6.67
C GLN A 258 -20.74 -2.79 -5.24
N PRO A 259 -21.99 -2.27 -5.07
CA PRO A 259 -22.50 -1.89 -3.74
C PRO A 259 -22.47 -3.02 -2.71
N GLU A 260 -22.63 -4.26 -3.17
CA GLU A 260 -22.57 -5.44 -2.30
C GLU A 260 -21.14 -5.69 -1.77
N ALA A 261 -20.10 -5.37 -2.53
CA ALA A 261 -18.72 -5.47 -2.06
C ALA A 261 -18.51 -4.59 -0.81
N HIS A 262 -18.98 -3.34 -0.85
CA HIS A 262 -18.96 -2.45 0.31
C HIS A 262 -19.77 -3.01 1.47
N THR A 263 -20.96 -3.56 1.20
CA THR A 263 -21.82 -4.15 2.24
C THR A 263 -21.16 -5.36 2.91
N ILE A 264 -20.45 -6.20 2.15
CA ILE A 264 -19.67 -7.35 2.67
C ILE A 264 -18.57 -6.87 3.61
N ILE A 265 -17.77 -5.88 3.20
CA ILE A 265 -16.68 -5.36 4.02
C ILE A 265 -17.22 -4.75 5.32
N ARG A 266 -18.33 -4.00 5.25
CA ARG A 266 -19.02 -3.45 6.45
C ARG A 266 -19.54 -4.55 7.36
N ALA A 267 -20.04 -5.66 6.81
CA ALA A 267 -20.48 -6.80 7.61
C ALA A 267 -19.29 -7.45 8.32
N PHE A 268 -18.15 -7.67 7.64
CA PHE A 268 -16.92 -8.16 8.27
C PHE A 268 -16.40 -7.19 9.34
N ASN A 269 -16.36 -5.89 9.08
CA ASN A 269 -15.94 -4.90 10.06
C ASN A 269 -16.83 -4.93 11.31
N ALA A 270 -18.16 -4.97 11.15
CA ALA A 270 -19.08 -5.06 12.27
C ALA A 270 -18.86 -6.34 13.11
N MET A 271 -18.59 -7.47 12.46
CA MET A 271 -18.32 -8.75 13.14
C MET A 271 -16.98 -8.70 13.91
N THR A 272 -15.93 -8.18 13.29
CA THR A 272 -14.62 -8.06 13.95
C THR A 272 -14.66 -7.11 15.13
N LYS A 273 -15.45 -6.03 15.08
CA LYS A 273 -15.67 -5.13 16.23
C LYS A 273 -16.36 -5.80 17.43
N ILE A 274 -17.07 -6.89 17.21
CA ILE A 274 -17.67 -7.69 18.30
C ILE A 274 -16.64 -8.64 18.92
N VAL A 275 -15.80 -9.30 18.11
CA VAL A 275 -14.94 -10.41 18.55
C VAL A 275 -13.52 -9.95 18.87
N ALA A 276 -12.97 -9.06 18.05
CA ALA A 276 -11.60 -8.57 18.07
C ALA A 276 -11.56 -7.07 17.75
N PRO A 277 -12.05 -6.19 18.65
CA PRO A 277 -12.19 -4.75 18.40
C PRO A 277 -10.89 -4.05 17.99
N CYS A 278 -9.72 -4.58 18.36
CA CYS A 278 -8.43 -4.04 17.97
C CYS A 278 -8.14 -4.18 16.46
N LEU A 279 -8.81 -5.11 15.77
CA LEU A 279 -8.55 -5.39 14.36
C LEU A 279 -9.02 -4.23 13.48
N LEU A 280 -8.13 -3.77 12.60
CA LEU A 280 -8.40 -2.75 11.59
C LEU A 280 -8.31 -3.35 10.19
N PHE A 281 -9.02 -2.73 9.25
CA PHE A 281 -8.94 -3.07 7.83
C PHE A 281 -8.21 -2.00 7.04
N LYS A 282 -7.33 -2.46 6.15
CA LYS A 282 -6.62 -1.65 5.16
C LYS A 282 -7.02 -2.11 3.77
N SER A 283 -7.71 -1.27 2.99
CA SER A 283 -8.10 -1.62 1.62
C SER A 283 -6.92 -1.53 0.65
N GLU A 284 -6.84 -2.52 -0.23
CA GLU A 284 -6.11 -2.43 -1.48
C GLU A 284 -7.14 -2.33 -2.61
N ALA A 285 -7.26 -1.11 -3.15
CA ALA A 285 -8.20 -0.77 -4.21
C ALA A 285 -7.44 0.00 -5.30
N ILE A 286 -6.90 -0.72 -6.29
CA ILE A 286 -6.24 -0.12 -7.45
C ILE A 286 -7.29 0.18 -8.54
N VAL A 287 -8.09 1.18 -8.25
CA VAL A 287 -9.20 1.63 -9.09
C VAL A 287 -9.15 3.15 -9.26
N HIS A 288 -10.12 3.71 -9.96
CA HIS A 288 -10.22 5.17 -10.13
C HIS A 288 -10.18 5.90 -8.76
N PRO A 289 -9.48 7.04 -8.62
CA PRO A 289 -9.32 7.74 -7.33
C PRO A 289 -10.64 8.03 -6.60
N ASP A 290 -11.71 8.36 -7.30
CA ASP A 290 -13.03 8.60 -6.69
C ASP A 290 -13.66 7.32 -6.13
N GLU A 291 -13.34 6.16 -6.68
CA GLU A 291 -13.82 4.86 -6.18
C GLU A 291 -13.00 4.39 -4.98
N VAL A 292 -11.68 4.68 -4.91
CA VAL A 292 -10.83 4.37 -3.74
C VAL A 292 -11.42 4.97 -2.47
N ILE A 293 -11.86 6.23 -2.52
CA ILE A 293 -12.41 6.94 -1.36
C ILE A 293 -13.64 6.24 -0.78
N ARG A 294 -14.41 5.53 -1.58
CA ARG A 294 -15.62 4.80 -1.13
C ARG A 294 -15.33 3.64 -0.19
N TYR A 295 -14.12 3.05 -0.28
CA TYR A 295 -13.68 1.99 0.63
C TYR A 295 -13.18 2.54 1.98
N ILE A 296 -12.95 3.85 2.06
CA ILE A 296 -12.38 4.49 3.24
C ILE A 296 -13.51 5.02 4.13
N HIS A 297 -13.88 4.24 5.13
CA HIS A 297 -14.94 4.60 6.06
C HIS A 297 -14.71 3.89 7.41
N PRO A 298 -15.05 4.51 8.57
CA PRO A 298 -14.92 3.84 9.88
C PRO A 298 -15.62 2.49 9.97
N ASP A 299 -16.74 2.31 9.25
CA ASP A 299 -17.50 1.05 9.19
C ASP A 299 -17.02 0.10 8.09
N GLU A 300 -16.01 0.46 7.31
CA GLU A 300 -15.46 -0.35 6.21
C GLU A 300 -13.96 -0.60 6.43
N CYS A 301 -13.12 0.16 5.73
CA CYS A 301 -11.68 0.13 5.92
C CYS A 301 -11.22 1.46 6.53
N GLN A 302 -10.59 1.39 7.70
CA GLN A 302 -10.07 2.58 8.38
C GLN A 302 -8.79 3.09 7.72
N LEU A 303 -8.07 2.22 7.01
CA LEU A 303 -6.84 2.52 6.30
C LEU A 303 -6.98 2.22 4.80
N SER A 304 -6.30 2.98 3.95
CA SER A 304 -6.19 2.70 2.52
C SER A 304 -4.87 3.16 1.94
N TYR A 305 -4.37 2.44 0.96
CA TYR A 305 -3.20 2.88 0.19
C TYR A 305 -3.49 4.15 -0.60
N ASN A 306 -2.53 5.09 -0.60
CA ASN A 306 -2.59 6.32 -1.38
C ASN A 306 -1.82 6.17 -2.71
N ALA A 307 -2.33 5.35 -3.59
CA ALA A 307 -1.70 5.10 -4.90
C ALA A 307 -1.69 6.36 -5.78
N LEU A 308 -2.69 7.24 -5.63
CA LEU A 308 -2.72 8.51 -6.35
C LEU A 308 -1.54 9.41 -5.98
N LEU A 309 -1.27 9.58 -4.69
CA LEU A 309 -0.12 10.37 -4.23
C LEU A 309 1.18 9.77 -4.75
N MET A 310 1.35 8.46 -4.65
CA MET A 310 2.53 7.75 -5.16
C MET A 310 2.76 8.08 -6.64
N ALA A 311 1.75 7.89 -7.50
CA ALA A 311 1.86 8.16 -8.94
C ALA A 311 2.18 9.63 -9.25
N LEU A 312 1.55 10.56 -8.53
CA LEU A 312 1.74 12.01 -8.73
C LEU A 312 3.11 12.50 -8.23
N LEU A 313 3.69 11.88 -7.23
CA LEU A 313 5.06 12.20 -6.80
C LEU A 313 6.08 11.81 -7.87
N TRP A 314 5.93 10.64 -8.48
CA TRP A 314 6.78 10.23 -9.61
C TRP A 314 6.51 11.10 -10.86
N GLU A 315 5.26 11.45 -11.12
CA GLU A 315 4.88 12.37 -12.20
C GLU A 315 5.57 13.73 -12.05
N ALA A 316 5.45 14.35 -10.87
CA ALA A 316 6.06 15.65 -10.59
C ALA A 316 7.60 15.59 -10.67
N LEU A 317 8.22 14.47 -10.27
CA LEU A 317 9.66 14.30 -10.37
C LEU A 317 10.13 14.21 -11.83
N ALA A 318 9.37 13.52 -12.71
CA ALA A 318 9.69 13.41 -14.13
C ALA A 318 9.47 14.71 -14.91
N THR A 319 8.39 15.42 -14.60
CA THR A 319 8.00 16.66 -15.28
C THR A 319 8.72 17.90 -14.73
N ARG A 320 9.18 17.84 -13.49
CA ARG A 320 9.65 18.97 -12.69
C ARG A 320 8.57 20.01 -12.41
N GLU A 321 7.30 19.70 -12.69
CA GLU A 321 6.15 20.56 -12.47
C GLU A 321 5.18 19.90 -11.48
N VAL A 322 4.56 20.69 -10.61
CA VAL A 322 3.68 20.20 -9.54
C VAL A 322 2.20 20.47 -9.79
N LYS A 323 1.83 21.00 -10.95
CA LYS A 323 0.46 21.43 -11.22
C LYS A 323 -0.58 20.30 -11.10
N LEU A 324 -0.25 19.10 -11.58
CA LEU A 324 -1.17 17.95 -11.49
C LEU A 324 -1.21 17.40 -10.06
N LEU A 325 -0.06 17.32 -9.38
CA LEU A 325 0.04 16.96 -7.97
C LEU A 325 -0.75 17.94 -7.08
N GLU A 326 -0.55 19.25 -7.26
CA GLU A 326 -1.25 20.29 -6.51
C GLU A 326 -2.79 20.21 -6.71
N TYR A 327 -3.22 20.12 -7.96
CA TYR A 327 -4.64 20.06 -8.31
C TYR A 327 -5.32 18.82 -7.74
N SER A 328 -4.74 17.65 -7.95
CA SER A 328 -5.33 16.39 -7.50
C SER A 328 -5.33 16.27 -5.97
N MET A 329 -4.24 16.66 -5.28
CA MET A 329 -4.19 16.60 -3.82
C MET A 329 -5.18 17.61 -3.17
N ARG A 330 -5.37 18.77 -3.75
CA ARG A 330 -6.37 19.74 -3.28
C ARG A 330 -7.79 19.18 -3.34
N ASN A 331 -8.11 18.41 -4.36
CA ASN A 331 -9.46 17.92 -4.62
C ASN A 331 -9.73 16.54 -4.02
N ARG A 332 -8.71 15.65 -3.87
CA ARG A 332 -8.89 14.23 -3.63
C ARG A 332 -8.18 13.70 -2.38
N TYR A 333 -7.49 14.54 -1.62
CA TYR A 333 -6.79 14.08 -0.42
C TYR A 333 -7.71 13.84 0.77
N ARG A 334 -8.83 14.57 0.86
CA ARG A 334 -9.74 14.50 2.02
C ARG A 334 -10.46 13.17 2.09
N ILE A 335 -10.45 12.58 3.28
CA ILE A 335 -11.13 11.33 3.62
C ILE A 335 -11.99 11.51 4.87
N PRO A 336 -12.93 10.60 5.18
CA PRO A 336 -13.74 10.64 6.38
C PRO A 336 -12.90 10.70 7.66
N ALA A 337 -13.43 11.41 8.68
CA ALA A 337 -12.83 11.43 10.01
C ALA A 337 -12.74 9.99 10.57
N GLY A 338 -11.70 9.69 11.33
CA GLY A 338 -11.47 8.35 11.88
C GLY A 338 -10.82 7.38 10.90
N CYS A 339 -10.43 7.84 9.70
CA CYS A 339 -9.70 7.06 8.70
C CYS A 339 -8.35 7.69 8.37
N THR A 340 -7.47 6.93 7.73
CA THR A 340 -6.14 7.43 7.35
C THR A 340 -5.64 6.84 6.04
N TRP A 341 -4.85 7.63 5.32
CA TRP A 341 -4.04 7.16 4.22
C TRP A 341 -2.82 6.39 4.71
N VAL A 342 -2.41 5.37 3.97
CA VAL A 342 -1.10 4.74 4.05
C VAL A 342 -0.30 5.20 2.85
N ASN A 343 0.65 6.11 3.08
CA ASN A 343 1.45 6.73 2.03
C ASN A 343 2.71 5.92 1.77
N PHE A 344 2.97 5.62 0.53
CA PHE A 344 4.15 4.88 0.08
C PHE A 344 4.71 5.53 -1.21
N ILE A 345 6.00 5.39 -1.44
CA ILE A 345 6.64 5.84 -2.68
C ILE A 345 6.69 4.70 -3.70
N ARG A 346 6.87 3.48 -3.22
CA ARG A 346 6.71 2.22 -3.90
C ARG A 346 6.31 1.13 -2.91
N CYS A 347 5.82 0.00 -3.42
CA CYS A 347 5.62 -1.22 -2.63
C CYS A 347 6.23 -2.42 -3.37
N HIS A 348 5.72 -3.62 -3.17
CA HIS A 348 6.10 -4.84 -3.89
C HIS A 348 5.51 -4.93 -5.29
N ASP A 349 4.49 -4.11 -5.58
CA ASP A 349 3.82 -4.03 -6.88
C ASP A 349 4.42 -2.95 -7.77
N ASP A 350 3.98 -2.95 -9.00
CA ASP A 350 4.31 -1.96 -10.01
C ASP A 350 3.71 -0.58 -9.73
N ILE A 351 4.27 0.43 -10.37
CA ILE A 351 3.77 1.80 -10.37
C ILE A 351 2.83 1.97 -11.57
N GLY A 352 1.54 2.14 -11.28
CA GLY A 352 0.53 2.51 -12.26
C GLY A 352 0.25 4.01 -12.23
N TRP A 353 0.02 4.61 -13.40
CA TRP A 353 -0.29 6.05 -13.50
C TRP A 353 -1.77 6.31 -13.22
N THR A 354 -2.14 6.28 -11.95
CA THR A 354 -3.53 6.31 -11.44
C THR A 354 -4.12 7.71 -11.34
N PHE A 355 -3.47 8.75 -11.90
CA PHE A 355 -4.06 10.09 -11.92
C PHE A 355 -5.32 10.13 -12.80
N ASP A 356 -6.25 11.01 -12.43
CA ASP A 356 -7.52 11.16 -13.11
C ASP A 356 -7.35 11.88 -14.47
N ASP A 357 -7.99 11.33 -15.51
CA ASP A 357 -7.92 11.88 -16.86
C ASP A 357 -8.55 13.27 -16.96
N GLN A 358 -9.62 13.52 -16.20
CA GLN A 358 -10.29 14.82 -16.23
C GLN A 358 -9.47 15.88 -15.50
N ASP A 359 -8.79 15.53 -14.41
CA ASP A 359 -7.85 16.42 -13.72
C ASP A 359 -6.72 16.84 -14.68
N ALA A 360 -6.16 15.90 -15.45
CA ALA A 360 -5.15 16.19 -16.45
C ALA A 360 -5.68 17.13 -17.56
N ARG A 361 -6.85 16.82 -18.12
CA ARG A 361 -7.48 17.67 -19.16
C ARG A 361 -7.80 19.08 -18.68
N ASN A 362 -8.25 19.23 -17.43
CA ASN A 362 -8.54 20.53 -16.81
C ASN A 362 -7.28 21.42 -16.75
N LEU A 363 -6.11 20.81 -16.73
CA LEU A 363 -4.80 21.49 -16.73
C LEU A 363 -4.16 21.59 -18.13
N GLY A 364 -4.88 21.18 -19.19
CA GLY A 364 -4.38 21.19 -20.56
C GLY A 364 -3.38 20.07 -20.86
N ILE A 365 -3.37 19.00 -20.05
CA ILE A 365 -2.52 17.82 -20.23
C ILE A 365 -3.31 16.74 -20.97
N ASP A 366 -2.76 16.21 -22.07
CA ASP A 366 -3.30 14.99 -22.71
C ASP A 366 -2.95 13.77 -21.86
N PRO A 367 -3.92 13.09 -21.22
CA PRO A 367 -3.63 12.03 -20.27
C PRO A 367 -2.96 10.81 -20.92
N VAL A 368 -3.29 10.50 -22.17
CA VAL A 368 -2.70 9.34 -22.87
C VAL A 368 -1.25 9.63 -23.26
N GLY A 369 -1.00 10.78 -23.87
CA GLY A 369 0.36 11.22 -24.22
C GLY A 369 1.24 11.37 -23.00
N HIS A 370 0.66 11.84 -21.89
CA HIS A 370 1.37 12.03 -20.63
C HIS A 370 1.81 10.69 -19.99
N ARG A 371 0.93 9.68 -19.96
CA ARG A 371 1.30 8.32 -19.51
C ARG A 371 2.41 7.73 -20.39
N LYS A 372 2.32 7.90 -21.71
CA LYS A 372 3.40 7.44 -22.62
C LYS A 372 4.72 8.14 -22.35
N PHE A 373 4.70 9.43 -22.05
CA PHE A 373 5.90 10.16 -21.63
C PHE A 373 6.49 9.56 -20.34
N LEU A 374 5.67 9.38 -19.30
CA LEU A 374 6.09 8.82 -18.02
C LEU A 374 6.68 7.41 -18.19
N ASN A 375 6.05 6.56 -18.99
CA ASN A 375 6.55 5.23 -19.31
C ASN A 375 7.96 5.29 -19.89
N LYS A 376 8.17 6.09 -20.94
CA LYS A 376 9.48 6.25 -21.56
C LYS A 376 10.51 6.89 -20.64
N PHE A 377 10.04 7.82 -19.79
CA PHE A 377 10.93 8.45 -18.82
C PHE A 377 11.44 7.42 -17.81
N TYR A 378 10.55 6.67 -17.19
CA TYR A 378 10.94 5.74 -16.14
C TYR A 378 11.59 4.44 -16.65
N THR A 379 11.47 4.10 -17.92
CA THR A 379 12.26 3.03 -18.57
C THR A 379 13.62 3.51 -19.09
N GLY A 380 13.95 4.79 -18.95
CA GLY A 380 15.21 5.35 -19.44
C GLY A 380 15.23 5.64 -20.94
N GLU A 381 14.13 5.43 -21.66
CA GLU A 381 14.03 5.64 -23.09
C GLU A 381 13.87 7.12 -23.50
N TYR A 382 13.44 7.96 -22.57
CA TYR A 382 13.25 9.39 -22.83
C TYR A 382 14.58 10.15 -22.67
N PRO A 383 14.97 10.99 -23.66
CA PRO A 383 16.19 11.77 -23.56
C PRO A 383 16.22 12.65 -22.31
N GLY A 384 17.29 12.54 -21.51
CA GLY A 384 17.42 13.25 -20.24
C GLY A 384 16.75 12.56 -19.04
N SER A 385 16.21 11.36 -19.20
CA SER A 385 15.81 10.53 -18.08
C SER A 385 17.04 10.11 -17.25
N PHE A 386 16.83 10.04 -15.94
CA PHE A 386 17.78 9.47 -14.98
C PHE A 386 17.34 8.09 -14.47
N ALA A 387 16.12 7.66 -14.80
CA ALA A 387 15.49 6.48 -14.19
C ALA A 387 15.90 5.18 -14.89
N LYS A 388 15.94 4.10 -14.10
CA LYS A 388 16.17 2.74 -14.55
C LYS A 388 15.05 1.81 -14.08
N GLY A 389 13.86 1.99 -14.65
CA GLY A 389 12.72 1.11 -14.42
C GLY A 389 12.58 0.06 -15.51
N VAL A 390 11.80 -0.97 -15.20
CA VAL A 390 11.48 -2.08 -16.11
C VAL A 390 9.97 -2.08 -16.38
N PRO A 391 9.54 -2.23 -17.65
CA PRO A 391 8.12 -2.27 -17.99
C PRO A 391 7.46 -3.54 -17.42
N PHE A 392 6.20 -3.39 -16.96
CA PHE A 392 5.37 -4.48 -16.48
C PHE A 392 3.97 -4.40 -17.12
N GLN A 393 3.48 -5.52 -17.67
CA GLN A 393 2.12 -5.66 -18.26
C GLN A 393 1.79 -4.62 -19.35
N PHE A 394 2.53 -4.67 -20.46
CA PHE A 394 2.21 -3.85 -21.62
C PHE A 394 0.85 -4.25 -22.21
N ASN A 395 -0.09 -3.31 -22.24
CA ASN A 395 -1.39 -3.46 -22.91
C ASN A 395 -1.30 -2.89 -24.32
N ALA A 396 -1.32 -3.75 -25.34
CA ALA A 396 -1.20 -3.34 -26.73
C ALA A 396 -2.40 -2.50 -27.24
N ASP A 397 -3.59 -2.69 -26.64
CA ASP A 397 -4.82 -2.00 -27.07
C ASP A 397 -4.86 -0.54 -26.57
N THR A 398 -4.35 -0.29 -25.37
CA THR A 398 -4.31 1.05 -24.76
C THR A 398 -2.94 1.69 -24.81
N ALA A 399 -1.89 0.93 -25.19
CA ALA A 399 -0.49 1.30 -25.09
C ALA A 399 -0.08 1.74 -23.65
N ASP A 400 -0.81 1.24 -22.65
CA ASP A 400 -0.50 1.45 -21.25
C ASP A 400 0.54 0.43 -20.78
N VAL A 401 1.44 0.87 -19.92
CA VAL A 401 2.44 0.04 -19.26
C VAL A 401 2.63 0.53 -17.84
N ARG A 402 2.86 -0.40 -16.93
CA ARG A 402 3.21 -0.10 -15.54
C ARG A 402 4.71 -0.26 -15.35
N ILE A 403 5.28 0.39 -14.34
CA ILE A 403 6.73 0.44 -14.14
C ILE A 403 7.11 -0.28 -12.86
N SER A 404 8.09 -1.18 -12.96
CA SER A 404 8.76 -1.82 -11.83
C SER A 404 10.17 -1.25 -11.65
N GLY A 405 10.60 -1.08 -10.41
CA GLY A 405 11.92 -0.61 -10.06
C GLY A 405 12.05 -0.28 -8.58
N THR A 406 13.27 -0.33 -8.05
CA THR A 406 13.54 0.14 -6.69
C THR A 406 13.41 1.67 -6.60
N PHE A 407 13.14 2.17 -5.42
CA PHE A 407 13.08 3.61 -5.19
C PHE A 407 14.33 4.33 -5.69
N SER A 408 15.49 3.80 -5.37
CA SER A 408 16.79 4.39 -5.70
C SER A 408 17.07 4.36 -7.20
N SER A 409 16.76 3.26 -7.89
CA SER A 409 16.97 3.14 -9.34
C SER A 409 16.02 4.06 -10.13
N LEU A 410 14.78 4.18 -9.69
CA LEU A 410 13.80 5.10 -10.30
C LEU A 410 14.15 6.58 -10.04
N ALA A 411 14.78 6.90 -8.90
CA ALA A 411 15.26 8.26 -8.57
C ALA A 411 16.60 8.62 -9.20
N GLY A 412 17.24 7.67 -9.91
CA GLY A 412 18.45 7.90 -10.70
C GLY A 412 19.76 7.53 -10.01
N LEU A 413 19.73 6.88 -8.84
CA LEU A 413 20.96 6.49 -8.13
C LEU A 413 21.75 5.43 -8.89
N GLU A 414 21.06 4.43 -9.47
CA GLU A 414 21.71 3.36 -10.24
C GLU A 414 22.44 3.91 -11.47
N ASP A 415 21.79 4.78 -12.26
CA ASP A 415 22.38 5.42 -13.43
C ASP A 415 23.60 6.29 -13.05
N ALA A 416 23.50 7.03 -11.93
CA ALA A 416 24.58 7.86 -11.42
C ALA A 416 25.80 7.04 -10.96
N ILE A 417 25.58 5.91 -10.29
CA ILE A 417 26.65 4.99 -9.86
C ILE A 417 27.34 4.36 -11.07
N GLU A 418 26.58 3.89 -12.08
CA GLU A 418 27.14 3.34 -13.31
C GLU A 418 28.00 4.36 -14.07
N LYS A 419 27.60 5.64 -14.06
CA LYS A 419 28.36 6.74 -14.66
C LYS A 419 29.56 7.19 -13.81
N GLN A 420 29.62 6.73 -12.56
CA GLN A 420 30.63 7.14 -11.57
C GLN A 420 30.67 8.67 -11.37
N ASP A 421 29.50 9.31 -11.44
CA ASP A 421 29.36 10.76 -11.35
C ASP A 421 28.84 11.17 -9.96
N SER A 422 29.72 11.74 -9.16
CA SER A 422 29.40 12.13 -7.78
C SER A 422 28.33 13.23 -7.68
N GLU A 423 28.23 14.13 -8.67
CA GLU A 423 27.19 15.17 -8.67
C GLU A 423 25.81 14.55 -8.97
N LEU A 424 25.74 13.62 -9.92
CA LEU A 424 24.51 12.88 -10.19
C LEU A 424 24.08 11.99 -9.02
N ILE A 425 25.03 11.39 -8.29
CA ILE A 425 24.76 10.65 -7.05
C ILE A 425 24.13 11.57 -6.02
N GLU A 426 24.73 12.73 -5.74
CA GLU A 426 24.16 13.70 -4.80
C GLU A 426 22.78 14.20 -5.23
N ARG A 427 22.55 14.39 -6.52
CA ARG A 427 21.23 14.77 -7.04
C ARG A 427 20.20 13.66 -6.85
N ALA A 428 20.57 12.39 -7.07
CA ALA A 428 19.70 11.24 -6.79
C ALA A 428 19.35 11.14 -5.28
N VAL A 429 20.32 11.36 -4.40
CA VAL A 429 20.09 11.43 -2.95
C VAL A 429 19.10 12.54 -2.59
N ARG A 430 19.23 13.75 -3.19
CA ARG A 430 18.27 14.83 -2.96
C ARG A 430 16.86 14.48 -3.43
N ARG A 431 16.69 13.83 -4.61
CA ARG A 431 15.38 13.37 -5.10
C ARG A 431 14.74 12.36 -4.14
N ILE A 432 15.52 11.39 -3.66
CA ILE A 432 15.07 10.40 -2.68
C ILE A 432 14.60 11.10 -1.40
N ASN A 433 15.38 12.03 -0.87
CA ASN A 433 15.04 12.73 0.37
C ASN A 433 13.83 13.67 0.21
N LEU A 434 13.67 14.29 -0.95
CA LEU A 434 12.47 15.07 -1.28
C LEU A 434 11.21 14.22 -1.19
N LEU A 435 11.17 13.08 -1.88
CA LEU A 435 9.99 12.20 -1.88
C LEU A 435 9.71 11.62 -0.48
N ARG A 436 10.75 11.22 0.26
CA ARG A 436 10.64 10.77 1.66
C ARG A 436 10.08 11.87 2.57
N SER A 437 10.57 13.11 2.42
CA SER A 437 10.06 14.24 3.19
C SER A 437 8.56 14.44 3.00
N ILE A 438 8.06 14.37 1.77
CA ILE A 438 6.64 14.47 1.47
C ILE A 438 5.87 13.28 2.06
N GLN A 439 6.33 12.04 1.82
CA GLN A 439 5.73 10.82 2.37
C GLN A 439 5.52 10.90 3.89
N VAL A 440 6.51 11.43 4.60
CA VAL A 440 6.52 11.50 6.06
C VAL A 440 5.69 12.67 6.60
N SER A 441 5.55 13.77 5.87
CA SER A 441 4.94 15.00 6.38
C SER A 441 3.54 15.30 5.87
N ILE A 442 3.10 14.69 4.74
CA ILE A 442 1.81 15.04 4.13
C ILE A 442 0.58 14.62 4.97
N GLY A 443 0.77 13.71 5.92
CA GLY A 443 -0.27 13.11 6.78
C GLY A 443 -0.50 11.65 6.46
N GLY A 444 -1.24 10.95 7.32
CA GLY A 444 -1.39 9.50 7.20
C GLY A 444 -0.17 8.72 7.73
N ILE A 445 -0.14 7.42 7.49
CA ILE A 445 0.93 6.52 7.91
C ILE A 445 1.97 6.44 6.79
N PRO A 446 3.22 6.90 6.99
CA PRO A 446 4.29 6.64 6.03
C PRO A 446 4.66 5.16 6.08
N LEU A 447 4.62 4.48 4.95
CA LEU A 447 4.94 3.06 4.80
C LEU A 447 6.21 2.90 3.96
N LEU A 448 7.27 2.43 4.59
CA LEU A 448 8.56 2.16 3.97
C LEU A 448 8.59 0.73 3.43
N TYR A 449 8.92 0.54 2.16
CA TYR A 449 9.31 -0.79 1.68
C TYR A 449 10.74 -1.07 2.15
N ILE A 450 10.91 -2.10 2.97
CA ILE A 450 12.17 -2.40 3.64
C ILE A 450 13.24 -2.80 2.61
N GLY A 451 14.37 -2.09 2.67
CA GLY A 451 15.44 -2.09 1.68
C GLY A 451 15.69 -0.70 1.09
N ASP A 452 14.63 0.11 0.98
CA ASP A 452 14.75 1.48 0.51
C ASP A 452 15.55 2.36 1.48
N GLU A 453 15.53 2.05 2.78
CA GLU A 453 16.32 2.74 3.81
C GLU A 453 17.83 2.51 3.66
N TRP A 454 18.25 1.56 2.82
CA TRP A 454 19.65 1.32 2.43
C TRP A 454 19.98 1.84 1.03
N GLY A 455 19.00 2.36 0.31
CA GLY A 455 19.20 2.77 -1.07
C GLY A 455 19.39 1.60 -2.03
N MET A 456 18.77 0.43 -1.75
CA MET A 456 18.91 -0.78 -2.59
C MET A 456 18.56 -0.47 -4.05
N LEU A 457 19.40 -0.98 -4.97
CA LEU A 457 19.24 -0.87 -6.41
C LEU A 457 18.42 -2.04 -6.98
N ASN A 458 18.08 -1.95 -8.25
CA ASN A 458 17.44 -3.02 -9.01
C ASN A 458 18.26 -4.30 -8.98
N ASP A 459 17.56 -5.43 -8.86
CA ASP A 459 18.15 -6.75 -8.93
C ASP A 459 17.70 -7.46 -10.22
N TYR A 460 18.60 -7.61 -11.15
CA TYR A 460 18.33 -8.24 -12.44
C TYR A 460 18.54 -9.76 -12.43
N THR A 461 18.86 -10.36 -11.28
CA THR A 461 19.09 -11.82 -11.18
C THR A 461 17.83 -12.62 -11.48
N TYR A 462 16.64 -12.05 -11.30
CA TYR A 462 15.36 -12.67 -11.66
C TYR A 462 15.30 -13.10 -13.15
N LEU A 463 16.05 -12.44 -14.04
CA LEU A 463 16.10 -12.79 -15.47
C LEU A 463 16.71 -14.17 -15.75
N THR A 464 17.45 -14.72 -14.78
CA THR A 464 18.09 -16.05 -14.88
C THR A 464 17.29 -17.15 -14.18
N ASP A 465 16.22 -16.81 -13.47
CA ASP A 465 15.35 -17.74 -12.76
C ASP A 465 14.09 -18.05 -13.60
N PRO A 466 13.94 -19.27 -14.15
CA PRO A 466 12.80 -19.60 -14.99
C PRO A 466 11.45 -19.57 -14.28
N THR A 467 11.40 -19.54 -12.96
CA THR A 467 10.16 -19.51 -12.17
C THR A 467 9.58 -18.10 -12.03
N ILE A 468 10.41 -17.06 -12.12
CA ILE A 468 10.02 -15.67 -11.89
C ILE A 468 10.38 -14.71 -13.04
N VAL A 469 11.09 -15.18 -14.09
CA VAL A 469 11.58 -14.36 -15.21
C VAL A 469 10.47 -13.59 -15.94
N ASN A 470 9.24 -14.08 -15.94
CA ASN A 470 8.10 -13.48 -16.60
C ASN A 470 7.40 -12.38 -15.77
N ASP A 471 7.81 -12.19 -14.51
CA ASP A 471 7.28 -11.17 -13.63
C ASP A 471 8.38 -10.14 -13.30
N SER A 472 8.40 -9.03 -14.04
CA SER A 472 9.41 -7.99 -13.87
C SER A 472 9.35 -7.24 -12.54
N ARG A 473 8.32 -7.46 -11.69
CA ARG A 473 8.27 -6.91 -10.32
C ARG A 473 9.40 -7.47 -9.45
N TRP A 474 9.96 -8.63 -9.80
CA TRP A 474 11.11 -9.19 -9.09
C TRP A 474 12.38 -8.34 -9.20
N VAL A 475 12.45 -7.40 -10.14
CA VAL A 475 13.56 -6.43 -10.23
C VAL A 475 13.71 -5.60 -8.95
N HIS A 476 12.61 -5.36 -8.24
CA HIS A 476 12.60 -4.56 -7.01
C HIS A 476 12.21 -5.35 -5.74
N ARG A 477 12.08 -6.67 -5.83
CA ARG A 477 11.88 -7.58 -4.70
C ARG A 477 13.20 -8.24 -4.33
N SER A 478 14.24 -7.42 -4.08
CA SER A 478 15.59 -7.89 -3.85
C SER A 478 15.75 -8.47 -2.45
N ARG A 479 16.58 -9.54 -2.32
CA ARG A 479 16.96 -10.10 -1.02
C ARG A 479 17.87 -9.14 -0.27
N LYS A 480 17.59 -8.92 1.02
CA LYS A 480 18.43 -8.10 1.89
C LYS A 480 19.70 -8.86 2.29
N ARG A 481 20.86 -8.26 2.04
CA ARG A 481 22.17 -8.85 2.34
C ARG A 481 22.64 -8.38 3.72
N TRP A 482 22.33 -9.14 4.76
CA TRP A 482 22.72 -8.82 6.14
C TRP A 482 24.22 -8.94 6.40
N GLU A 483 24.95 -9.66 5.54
CA GLU A 483 26.42 -9.76 5.57
C GLU A 483 27.09 -8.39 5.32
N ALA A 484 26.44 -7.53 4.54
CA ALA A 484 26.86 -6.14 4.31
C ALA A 484 26.49 -5.18 5.46
N ARG A 485 26.16 -5.73 6.66
CA ARG A 485 25.77 -4.91 7.82
C ARG A 485 26.86 -3.93 8.28
N GLU A 486 28.11 -4.19 7.94
CA GLU A 486 29.22 -3.27 8.20
C GLU A 486 29.01 -1.91 7.55
N ASP A 487 28.35 -1.85 6.39
CA ASP A 487 28.01 -0.63 5.67
C ASP A 487 27.11 0.32 6.48
N LEU A 488 26.31 -0.21 7.43
CA LEU A 488 25.49 0.60 8.35
C LEU A 488 26.28 1.20 9.52
N THR A 489 27.53 0.80 9.73
CA THR A 489 28.41 1.35 10.76
C THR A 489 29.46 2.28 10.18
N ASP A 490 29.72 2.18 8.88
CA ASP A 490 30.64 3.06 8.15
C ASP A 490 29.91 4.32 7.66
N GLN A 491 30.28 5.48 8.24
CA GLN A 491 29.65 6.77 7.96
C GLN A 491 29.92 7.30 6.55
N ASP A 492 30.90 6.74 5.86
CA ASP A 492 31.28 7.15 4.50
C ASP A 492 30.46 6.43 3.42
N THR A 493 29.58 5.49 3.79
CA THR A 493 28.72 4.75 2.85
C THR A 493 27.38 5.44 2.57
N LEU A 494 26.82 5.22 1.39
CA LEU A 494 25.48 5.69 1.03
C LEU A 494 24.40 5.00 1.87
N GLU A 495 24.56 3.72 2.19
CA GLU A 495 23.66 2.92 3.02
C GLU A 495 23.52 3.53 4.42
N TRP A 496 24.66 3.88 5.05
CA TRP A 496 24.65 4.57 6.33
C TRP A 496 23.90 5.90 6.25
N ARG A 497 24.19 6.69 5.23
CA ARG A 497 23.57 8.00 5.01
C ARG A 497 22.06 7.89 4.86
N PHE A 498 21.57 7.03 3.98
CA PHE A 498 20.13 6.81 3.76
C PHE A 498 19.41 6.34 5.03
N PHE A 499 20.00 5.39 5.74
CA PHE A 499 19.45 4.88 6.99
C PHE A 499 19.31 5.98 8.05
N HIS A 500 20.37 6.75 8.28
CA HIS A 500 20.37 7.77 9.32
C HIS A 500 19.51 8.99 8.98
N GLU A 501 19.45 9.39 7.72
CA GLU A 501 18.54 10.44 7.25
C GLU A 501 17.08 10.02 7.44
N MET A 502 16.72 8.76 7.16
CA MET A 502 15.38 8.23 7.39
C MET A 502 15.03 8.17 8.88
N VAL A 503 15.93 7.68 9.73
CA VAL A 503 15.74 7.66 11.18
C VAL A 503 15.54 9.08 11.73
N LYS A 504 16.36 10.04 11.26
CA LYS A 504 16.22 11.46 11.64
C LYS A 504 14.85 12.02 11.26
N LEU A 505 14.38 11.71 10.05
CA LEU A 505 13.10 12.19 9.54
C LEU A 505 11.91 11.59 10.32
N PHE A 506 11.93 10.29 10.61
CA PHE A 506 10.91 9.64 11.45
C PHE A 506 10.90 10.18 12.88
N ASN A 507 12.07 10.40 13.47
CA ASN A 507 12.16 10.97 14.81
C ASN A 507 11.67 12.42 14.86
N LEU A 508 11.91 13.21 13.81
CA LEU A 508 11.36 14.56 13.70
C LEU A 508 9.84 14.51 13.62
N ARG A 509 9.28 13.67 12.74
CA ARG A 509 7.82 13.50 12.63
C ARG A 509 7.17 13.20 13.98
N LYS A 510 7.73 12.24 14.73
CA LYS A 510 7.16 11.80 16.03
C LYS A 510 7.11 12.88 17.11
N LYS A 511 7.85 13.96 16.93
CA LYS A 511 7.84 15.14 17.83
C LYS A 511 6.84 16.22 17.39
N LEU A 512 6.16 16.07 16.26
CA LEU A 512 5.36 17.11 15.62
C LEU A 512 3.88 16.71 15.54
N PRO A 513 3.06 16.98 16.57
CA PRO A 513 1.63 16.68 16.57
C PRO A 513 0.87 17.21 15.35
N ALA A 514 1.33 18.31 14.72
CA ALA A 514 0.75 18.81 13.48
C ALA A 514 0.79 17.81 12.32
N LEU A 515 1.65 16.80 12.39
CA LEU A 515 1.80 15.76 11.36
C LEU A 515 0.91 14.53 11.60
N GLN A 516 0.17 14.45 12.73
CA GLN A 516 -0.85 13.42 12.89
C GLN A 516 -1.91 13.53 11.78
N ASN A 517 -2.80 12.55 11.67
CA ASN A 517 -3.86 12.57 10.67
C ASN A 517 -4.90 13.67 10.97
N GLY A 518 -4.50 14.92 10.77
CA GLY A 518 -5.30 16.12 10.90
C GLY A 518 -5.47 16.84 9.56
N GLY A 519 -5.92 18.10 9.61
CA GLY A 519 -6.11 18.91 8.42
C GLY A 519 -4.82 19.07 7.60
N MET A 520 -4.91 18.77 6.32
CA MET A 520 -3.92 19.12 5.32
C MET A 520 -4.53 20.12 4.34
N GLU A 521 -3.83 21.22 4.13
CA GLU A 521 -4.26 22.25 3.20
C GLU A 521 -3.16 22.49 2.16
N VAL A 522 -3.47 22.18 0.89
CA VAL A 522 -2.59 22.48 -0.23
C VAL A 522 -2.63 23.98 -0.50
N ILE A 523 -1.48 24.64 -0.46
CA ILE A 523 -1.33 26.07 -0.71
C ILE A 523 -0.98 26.35 -2.18
N HIS A 524 -1.18 27.59 -2.61
CA HIS A 524 -0.65 28.08 -3.87
C HIS A 524 0.67 28.81 -3.63
N THR A 525 1.77 28.24 -4.17
CA THR A 525 3.12 28.79 -3.96
C THR A 525 3.48 29.93 -4.91
N GLY A 526 2.71 30.11 -5.99
CA GLY A 526 3.02 31.04 -7.07
C GLY A 526 4.14 30.55 -8.00
N ASN A 527 4.66 29.34 -7.80
CA ASN A 527 5.75 28.77 -8.58
C ASN A 527 5.40 27.34 -9.02
N PRO A 528 5.41 27.02 -10.33
CA PRO A 528 4.98 25.73 -10.86
C PRO A 528 5.88 24.54 -10.48
N HIS A 529 7.04 24.81 -9.88
CA HIS A 529 8.00 23.80 -9.45
C HIS A 529 7.93 23.54 -7.93
N LEU A 530 7.14 24.32 -7.18
CA LEU A 530 7.07 24.23 -5.73
C LEU A 530 5.73 23.66 -5.27
N PHE A 531 5.74 22.47 -4.67
CA PHE A 531 4.58 21.88 -4.00
C PHE A 531 4.56 22.27 -2.54
N GLY A 532 3.52 23.02 -2.13
CA GLY A 532 3.38 23.52 -0.77
C GLY A 532 2.08 23.05 -0.11
N TYR A 533 2.15 22.75 1.19
CA TYR A 533 0.98 22.45 2.01
C TYR A 533 1.22 22.80 3.47
N ILE A 534 0.12 23.01 4.19
CA ILE A 534 0.09 23.29 5.62
C ILE A 534 -0.42 22.07 6.36
N ARG A 535 0.27 21.74 7.44
CA ARG A 535 -0.19 20.79 8.45
C ARG A 535 -0.51 21.56 9.72
N ALA A 536 -1.65 21.27 10.34
CA ALA A 536 -2.05 21.93 11.57
C ALA A 536 -2.76 20.98 12.52
N PHE A 537 -2.45 21.09 13.80
CA PHE A 537 -3.14 20.42 14.88
C PHE A 537 -3.04 21.26 16.16
N ASN A 538 -4.17 21.53 16.79
CA ASN A 538 -4.27 22.50 17.89
C ASN A 538 -3.58 23.83 17.51
N ASP A 539 -2.69 24.32 18.34
CA ASP A 539 -1.96 25.58 18.11
C ASP A 539 -0.68 25.40 17.24
N GLN A 540 -0.29 24.15 16.91
CA GLN A 540 0.87 23.91 16.08
C GLN A 540 0.52 23.95 14.60
N LYS A 541 1.28 24.75 13.84
CA LYS A 541 1.17 24.89 12.38
C LYS A 541 2.55 24.76 11.74
N ILE A 542 2.62 23.91 10.71
CA ILE A 542 3.86 23.68 9.94
C ILE A 542 3.53 23.92 8.46
N LEU A 543 4.26 24.82 7.83
CA LEU A 543 4.28 25.02 6.38
C LEU A 543 5.39 24.16 5.78
N ILE A 544 5.02 23.26 4.88
CA ILE A 544 5.96 22.40 4.15
C ILE A 544 6.00 22.89 2.71
N VAL A 545 7.21 23.13 2.18
CA VAL A 545 7.43 23.52 0.78
C VAL A 545 8.51 22.61 0.19
N ASN A 546 8.25 22.09 -1.01
CA ASN A 546 9.05 21.08 -1.68
C ASN A 546 9.38 21.52 -3.10
N SER A 547 10.64 21.56 -3.48
CA SER A 547 11.11 21.90 -4.84
C SER A 547 11.30 20.64 -5.68
N PHE A 548 10.65 20.55 -6.81
CA PHE A 548 10.84 19.49 -7.82
C PHE A 548 11.77 19.94 -8.97
N ALA A 549 12.29 21.16 -8.92
CA ALA A 549 13.19 21.69 -9.93
C ALA A 549 14.64 21.20 -9.72
N GLU A 550 15.41 21.24 -10.79
CA GLU A 550 16.86 20.97 -10.80
C GLU A 550 17.70 22.23 -10.57
N GLU A 551 17.04 23.38 -10.48
CA GLU A 551 17.64 24.68 -10.22
C GLU A 551 16.97 25.37 -9.03
N PRO A 552 17.63 26.31 -8.34
CA PRO A 552 17.02 27.01 -7.22
C PRO A 552 15.71 27.69 -7.58
N GLN A 553 14.73 27.56 -6.71
CA GLN A 553 13.38 28.11 -6.87
C GLN A 553 13.04 29.07 -5.73
N LYS A 554 12.19 30.04 -6.03
CA LYS A 554 11.80 31.09 -5.10
C LYS A 554 10.27 31.05 -4.87
N MET A 555 9.88 31.14 -3.61
CA MET A 555 8.54 31.51 -3.17
C MET A 555 8.58 32.90 -2.57
N ASP A 556 7.85 33.84 -3.15
CA ASP A 556 7.87 35.24 -2.74
C ASP A 556 7.27 35.42 -1.33
N ALA A 557 7.78 36.40 -0.59
CA ALA A 557 7.30 36.77 0.74
C ALA A 557 5.78 37.04 0.79
N THR A 558 5.19 37.53 -0.31
CA THR A 558 3.74 37.74 -0.41
C THR A 558 2.94 36.44 -0.27
N HIS A 559 3.39 35.35 -0.95
CA HIS A 559 2.77 34.03 -0.84
C HIS A 559 2.99 33.42 0.54
N LEU A 560 4.19 33.60 1.13
CA LEU A 560 4.48 33.17 2.51
C LEU A 560 3.54 33.88 3.51
N ASN A 561 3.35 35.18 3.37
CA ASN A 561 2.45 35.96 4.22
C ASN A 561 0.98 35.50 4.09
N ALA A 562 0.55 35.14 2.87
CA ALA A 562 -0.78 34.57 2.62
C ALA A 562 -0.95 33.22 3.32
N CYS A 563 0.10 32.44 3.47
CA CYS A 563 0.11 31.18 4.24
C CYS A 563 0.19 31.39 5.77
N GLY A 564 0.25 32.64 6.23
CA GLY A 564 0.28 32.99 7.65
C GLY A 564 1.69 33.13 8.23
N VAL A 565 2.74 33.12 7.42
CA VAL A 565 4.13 33.37 7.84
C VAL A 565 4.35 34.89 7.97
N LYS A 566 3.99 35.43 9.14
CA LYS A 566 4.06 36.88 9.46
C LYS A 566 5.17 37.21 10.48
N LYS A 567 5.87 36.22 10.96
CA LYS A 567 6.97 36.30 11.92
C LYS A 567 8.14 35.45 11.41
N ASP A 568 9.28 35.59 12.05
CA ASP A 568 10.39 34.69 11.79
C ASP A 568 9.99 33.23 12.01
N VAL A 569 10.38 32.38 11.09
CA VAL A 569 10.13 30.92 11.15
C VAL A 569 11.44 30.17 11.10
N ILE A 570 11.43 28.99 11.70
CA ILE A 570 12.58 28.07 11.71
C ILE A 570 12.29 26.90 10.78
N ASN A 571 13.27 26.49 9.99
CA ASN A 571 13.25 25.25 9.25
C ASN A 571 13.64 24.11 10.19
N LEU A 572 12.68 23.24 10.52
CA LEU A 572 12.84 22.11 11.45
C LEU A 572 13.80 21.02 10.95
N MET A 573 14.14 21.05 9.66
CA MET A 573 15.08 20.09 9.06
C MET A 573 16.54 20.39 9.40
N ASN A 574 16.90 21.69 9.53
CA ASN A 574 18.29 22.13 9.70
C ASN A 574 18.48 23.29 10.69
N ASN A 575 17.41 23.75 11.34
CA ASN A 575 17.39 24.87 12.29
C ASN A 575 17.74 26.26 11.70
N GLU A 576 17.71 26.41 10.39
CA GLU A 576 17.87 27.72 9.76
C GLU A 576 16.65 28.62 9.98
N VAL A 577 16.90 29.89 10.24
CA VAL A 577 15.85 30.88 10.48
C VAL A 577 15.59 31.66 9.19
N LEU A 578 14.32 31.70 8.77
CA LEU A 578 13.84 32.59 7.72
C LEU A 578 13.18 33.80 8.37
N SER A 579 13.77 34.99 8.13
CA SER A 579 13.24 36.23 8.65
C SER A 579 11.92 36.63 7.99
N SER A 580 11.02 37.21 8.76
CA SER A 580 9.76 37.71 8.27
C SER A 580 9.96 38.72 7.13
N GLY A 581 9.15 38.58 6.08
CA GLY A 581 9.23 39.44 4.90
C GLY A 581 10.32 39.08 3.89
N SER A 582 11.13 38.05 4.16
CA SER A 582 12.09 37.52 3.19
C SER A 582 11.44 36.51 2.25
N ASP A 583 11.96 36.42 1.03
CA ASP A 583 11.61 35.35 0.11
C ASP A 583 12.21 34.04 0.59
N LEU A 584 11.51 32.92 0.37
CA LEU A 584 12.02 31.59 0.61
C LEU A 584 12.69 31.05 -0.67
N VAL A 585 13.97 30.74 -0.60
CA VAL A 585 14.71 30.12 -1.69
C VAL A 585 14.97 28.65 -1.35
N LEU A 586 14.56 27.74 -2.23
CA LEU A 586 14.84 26.31 -2.15
C LEU A 586 15.84 25.94 -3.25
N ASN A 587 16.83 25.15 -2.90
CA ASN A 587 17.75 24.53 -3.85
C ASN A 587 17.07 23.40 -4.63
N ASP A 588 17.79 22.77 -5.57
CA ASP A 588 17.32 21.63 -6.34
C ASP A 588 16.87 20.50 -5.41
N HIS A 589 15.65 19.97 -5.65
CA HIS A 589 15.04 18.88 -4.91
C HIS A 589 15.07 19.04 -3.38
N GLN A 590 14.97 20.27 -2.89
CA GLN A 590 14.98 20.58 -1.46
C GLN A 590 13.55 20.57 -0.90
N SER A 591 13.43 20.09 0.35
CA SER A 591 12.24 20.21 1.19
C SER A 591 12.54 21.04 2.42
N VAL A 592 11.60 21.89 2.85
CA VAL A 592 11.69 22.67 4.09
C VAL A 592 10.40 22.53 4.89
N TRP A 593 10.53 22.43 6.23
CA TRP A 593 9.42 22.37 7.18
C TRP A 593 9.50 23.58 8.09
N LEU A 594 8.68 24.59 7.83
CA LEU A 594 8.73 25.89 8.51
C LEU A 594 7.71 25.96 9.64
N SER A 595 8.15 26.33 10.83
CA SER A 595 7.30 26.60 11.99
C SER A 595 7.67 27.91 12.64
N THR A 596 6.73 28.54 13.35
CA THR A 596 7.01 29.79 14.08
C THR A 596 8.03 29.53 15.20
N VAL A 597 8.96 30.47 15.37
CA VAL A 597 9.94 30.42 16.47
C VAL A 597 9.18 30.51 17.80
N GLY A 598 9.29 29.48 18.64
CA GLY A 598 8.60 29.41 19.94
C GLY A 598 7.46 28.40 20.03
N ASP A 599 6.96 27.85 18.90
CA ASP A 599 5.89 26.86 18.91
C ASP A 599 6.37 25.41 19.15
N ILE A 600 7.69 25.20 19.18
CA ILE A 600 8.29 23.86 19.33
C ILE A 600 9.48 23.91 20.29
N SER A 601 9.40 23.16 21.39
CA SER A 601 10.59 22.74 22.14
C SER A 601 11.17 21.51 21.44
N LEU A 602 12.23 21.66 20.66
CA LEU A 602 12.95 20.59 19.98
C LEU A 602 13.65 19.64 20.97
#